data_5f7dd79f7805524eb76e329c80c71709
#
_entry.id   5f7dd79f7805524eb76e329c80c71709
#
_cell.length_a   1.000
_cell.length_b   1.000
_cell.length_c   1.000
_cell.angle_alpha   90.00
_cell.angle_beta   90.00
_cell.angle_gamma   90.00
#
_symmetry.space_group_name_H-M   'P 1'
#
loop_
_entity.id
_entity.type
_entity.pdbx_description
1 polymer ?
#
loop_
_entity_poly.entity_id
_entity_poly.type
_entity_poly.pdbx_seq_one_letter_code
_entity_poly.pdbx_strand_id
1 'polypeptide(L)'
;MPDFARVIRDAYLEILEREADPGGLASYDGQMNGGMSEAGMREALLRSPEFASRNPDPGLPARLGLNVHIPSDPMIDDVTRGLGMRWVRLDFDWFRIEPQQGEFHWEELDRVVSRTAARGAGMLATLAYTPSWASPSPGSPRTSDPPADTRFWTDFVRAAIERYRHEVKHWQFWNEPNVREFWTGSRTQYRTQILEPAASVARSIDPGLQVVAPGLANLRDWRDWFREAMTARDGIDVIDHHNYQRSGGEVLLDLERDRPGQPSLRTLIQQLGVQDKPFWLTETGIRSDQADQRQYYEDVVSALREKTWVNRLFFFHYWDGPGQGNGGLGIVNEDFSPKPAYLFLQTILRPARATRSEPRPPASTG
;
A
#
# COMPACT_ATOMS: atom_id res chain seq x y z
N MET A 1 32.58 -7.56 -2.35
CA MET A 1 31.82 -6.79 -1.36
C MET A 1 30.75 -6.01 -2.10
N PRO A 2 29.55 -5.84 -1.56
CA PRO A 2 28.54 -4.97 -2.17
C PRO A 2 29.12 -3.55 -2.28
N ASP A 3 28.86 -2.88 -3.39
CA ASP A 3 29.26 -1.46 -3.58
C ASP A 3 28.24 -0.54 -2.89
N PHE A 4 28.31 -0.47 -1.57
CA PHE A 4 27.42 0.38 -0.78
C PHE A 4 27.60 1.86 -1.12
N ALA A 5 28.80 2.29 -1.53
CA ALA A 5 29.04 3.68 -1.90
C ALA A 5 28.14 4.13 -3.07
N ARG A 6 27.93 3.26 -4.05
CA ARG A 6 27.00 3.55 -5.15
C ARG A 6 25.57 3.63 -4.67
N VAL A 7 25.12 2.65 -3.90
CA VAL A 7 23.76 2.61 -3.35
C VAL A 7 23.45 3.84 -2.50
N ILE A 8 24.42 4.29 -1.67
CA ILE A 8 24.27 5.48 -0.83
C ILE A 8 24.17 6.74 -1.71
N ARG A 9 25.04 6.90 -2.72
CA ARG A 9 24.99 8.04 -3.64
C ARG A 9 23.65 8.11 -4.39
N ASP A 10 23.19 6.98 -4.92
CA ASP A 10 21.90 6.88 -5.60
C ASP A 10 20.75 7.31 -4.67
N ALA A 11 20.74 6.85 -3.41
CA ALA A 11 19.75 7.23 -2.43
C ALA A 11 19.78 8.73 -2.07
N TYR A 12 20.97 9.32 -1.92
CA TYR A 12 21.12 10.75 -1.68
C TYR A 12 20.60 11.60 -2.86
N LEU A 13 20.92 11.19 -4.10
CA LEU A 13 20.42 11.86 -5.30
C LEU A 13 18.89 11.72 -5.42
N GLU A 14 18.34 10.54 -5.14
CA GLU A 14 16.92 10.28 -5.26
C GLU A 14 16.08 10.94 -4.16
N ILE A 15 16.57 10.94 -2.92
CA ILE A 15 15.80 11.39 -1.74
C ILE A 15 16.12 12.84 -1.38
N LEU A 16 17.40 13.21 -1.33
CA LEU A 16 17.85 14.54 -0.92
C LEU A 16 18.22 15.44 -2.12
N GLU A 17 18.13 14.92 -3.34
CA GLU A 17 18.42 15.63 -4.60
C GLU A 17 19.81 16.30 -4.61
N ARG A 18 20.78 15.69 -3.97
CA ARG A 18 22.18 16.13 -3.94
C ARG A 18 23.14 14.94 -3.84
N GLU A 19 24.41 15.19 -4.17
CA GLU A 19 25.47 14.23 -3.90
C GLU A 19 25.62 13.98 -2.40
N ALA A 20 25.97 12.72 -2.05
CA ALA A 20 26.33 12.37 -0.69
C ALA A 20 27.65 13.08 -0.33
N ASP A 21 27.64 13.85 0.75
CA ASP A 21 28.86 14.40 1.30
C ASP A 21 29.76 13.28 1.91
N PRO A 22 31.08 13.53 2.06
CA PRO A 22 31.99 12.50 2.56
C PRO A 22 31.61 11.92 3.94
N GLY A 23 31.01 12.75 4.81
CA GLY A 23 30.56 12.33 6.14
C GLY A 23 29.35 11.42 6.08
N GLY A 24 28.35 11.78 5.27
CA GLY A 24 27.15 10.99 5.03
C GLY A 24 27.49 9.65 4.38
N LEU A 25 28.37 9.69 3.37
CA LEU A 25 28.85 8.47 2.69
C LEU A 25 29.52 7.51 3.68
N ALA A 26 30.49 7.98 4.47
CA ALA A 26 31.21 7.15 5.43
C ALA A 26 30.30 6.62 6.55
N SER A 27 29.36 7.44 7.02
CA SER A 27 28.41 7.05 8.07
C SER A 27 27.51 5.89 7.63
N TYR A 28 26.87 6.02 6.47
CA TYR A 28 25.98 4.97 5.97
C TYR A 28 26.74 3.74 5.47
N ASP A 29 27.93 3.89 4.90
CA ASP A 29 28.79 2.75 4.56
C ASP A 29 29.13 1.92 5.80
N GLY A 30 29.50 2.57 6.89
CA GLY A 30 29.74 1.91 8.17
C GLY A 30 28.51 1.18 8.73
N GLN A 31 27.33 1.82 8.67
CA GLN A 31 26.08 1.23 9.14
C GLN A 31 25.62 0.05 8.28
N MET A 32 25.76 0.13 6.96
CA MET A 32 25.42 -0.96 6.03
C MET A 32 26.39 -2.15 6.17
N ASN A 33 27.68 -1.90 6.38
CA ASN A 33 28.64 -2.94 6.75
C ASN A 33 28.31 -3.57 8.12
N GLY A 34 27.65 -2.84 9.01
CA GLY A 34 27.13 -3.31 10.31
C GLY A 34 25.77 -4.00 10.24
N GLY A 35 25.20 -4.18 9.04
CA GLY A 35 23.93 -4.90 8.83
C GLY A 35 22.69 -4.04 8.55
N MET A 36 22.83 -2.71 8.42
CA MET A 36 21.73 -1.88 7.96
C MET A 36 21.38 -2.23 6.51
N SER A 37 20.09 -2.46 6.22
CA SER A 37 19.63 -2.69 4.86
C SER A 37 19.56 -1.39 4.05
N GLU A 38 19.54 -1.48 2.72
CA GLU A 38 19.29 -0.32 1.84
C GLU A 38 17.96 0.36 2.18
N ALA A 39 16.90 -0.43 2.42
CA ALA A 39 15.60 0.11 2.84
C ALA A 39 15.69 0.90 4.15
N GLY A 40 16.43 0.40 5.15
CA GLY A 40 16.66 1.11 6.41
C GLY A 40 17.42 2.41 6.25
N MET A 41 18.43 2.43 5.40
CA MET A 41 19.19 3.64 5.06
C MET A 41 18.31 4.68 4.34
N ARG A 42 17.51 4.26 3.35
CA ARG A 42 16.57 5.12 2.64
C ARG A 42 15.51 5.69 3.59
N GLU A 43 14.99 4.90 4.50
CA GLU A 43 14.04 5.37 5.52
C GLU A 43 14.69 6.41 6.45
N ALA A 44 15.94 6.21 6.86
CA ALA A 44 16.67 7.17 7.69
C ALA A 44 16.86 8.52 6.95
N LEU A 45 17.17 8.51 5.66
CA LEU A 45 17.26 9.72 4.84
C LEU A 45 15.91 10.45 4.76
N LEU A 46 14.81 9.74 4.57
CA LEU A 46 13.46 10.31 4.53
C LEU A 46 13.03 10.93 5.86
N ARG A 47 13.55 10.43 6.98
CA ARG A 47 13.29 10.99 8.32
C ARG A 47 14.31 12.06 8.74
N SER A 48 15.27 12.36 7.89
CA SER A 48 16.32 13.33 8.23
C SER A 48 15.76 14.77 8.33
N PRO A 49 16.34 15.62 9.20
CA PRO A 49 16.00 17.04 9.25
C PRO A 49 16.22 17.76 7.91
N GLU A 50 17.19 17.29 7.12
CA GLU A 50 17.45 17.85 5.79
C GLU A 50 16.30 17.55 4.83
N PHE A 51 15.78 16.33 4.81
CA PHE A 51 14.60 16.00 4.02
C PHE A 51 13.39 16.82 4.47
N ALA A 52 13.17 16.95 5.78
CA ALA A 52 12.08 17.74 6.35
C ALA A 52 12.18 19.23 5.94
N SER A 53 13.37 19.81 5.91
CA SER A 53 13.57 21.23 5.54
C SER A 53 13.31 21.51 4.06
N ARG A 54 13.48 20.49 3.20
CA ARG A 54 13.25 20.60 1.75
C ARG A 54 11.82 20.29 1.34
N ASN A 55 11.08 19.60 2.21
CA ASN A 55 9.70 19.19 1.99
C ASN A 55 8.80 19.91 2.99
N PRO A 56 7.98 20.87 2.56
CA PRO A 56 7.11 21.63 3.46
C PRO A 56 6.07 20.77 4.17
N ASP A 57 5.84 19.54 3.67
CA ASP A 57 4.96 18.54 4.29
C ASP A 57 5.64 17.16 4.25
N PRO A 58 6.73 16.98 5.04
CA PRO A 58 7.56 15.76 4.98
C PRO A 58 6.80 14.51 5.43
N GLY A 59 5.70 14.66 6.15
CA GLY A 59 4.84 13.56 6.58
C GLY A 59 3.94 13.00 5.48
N LEU A 60 3.56 13.82 4.51
CA LEU A 60 2.60 13.44 3.47
C LEU A 60 3.08 12.30 2.57
N PRO A 61 4.31 12.30 2.03
CA PRO A 61 4.81 11.19 1.21
C PRO A 61 4.80 9.84 1.94
N ALA A 62 5.03 9.85 3.26
CA ALA A 62 4.98 8.63 4.08
C ALA A 62 3.55 8.13 4.32
N ARG A 63 2.54 8.98 4.12
CA ARG A 63 1.12 8.67 4.30
C ARG A 63 0.42 8.27 3.01
N LEU A 64 1.04 8.48 1.84
CA LEU A 64 0.45 8.16 0.54
C LEU A 64 0.99 6.86 -0.03
N GLY A 65 0.10 6.07 -0.59
CA GLY A 65 0.36 4.84 -1.30
C GLY A 65 -0.45 4.71 -2.58
N LEU A 66 -0.14 3.71 -3.36
CA LEU A 66 -0.78 3.43 -4.64
C LEU A 66 -1.01 1.93 -4.81
N ASN A 67 -2.19 1.55 -5.26
CA ASN A 67 -2.47 0.19 -5.70
C ASN A 67 -1.84 -0.02 -7.08
N VAL A 68 -1.03 -1.06 -7.21
CA VAL A 68 -0.28 -1.33 -8.45
C VAL A 68 -0.49 -2.75 -8.97
N HIS A 69 -1.28 -3.56 -8.24
CA HIS A 69 -1.51 -4.97 -8.56
C HIS A 69 -0.20 -5.77 -8.64
N ILE A 70 0.09 -6.39 -9.79
CA ILE A 70 1.36 -7.06 -10.10
C ILE A 70 2.06 -6.27 -11.20
N PRO A 71 2.90 -5.27 -10.85
CA PRO A 71 3.47 -4.35 -11.83
C PRO A 71 4.67 -4.95 -12.57
N SER A 72 4.89 -4.47 -13.80
CA SER A 72 6.16 -4.70 -14.53
C SER A 72 7.29 -3.87 -13.92
N ASP A 73 8.55 -4.18 -14.29
CA ASP A 73 9.72 -3.43 -13.81
C ASP A 73 9.68 -1.93 -14.13
N PRO A 74 9.33 -1.52 -15.38
CA PRO A 74 9.17 -0.10 -15.67
C PRO A 74 8.09 0.58 -14.83
N MET A 75 6.98 -0.12 -14.52
CA MET A 75 5.92 0.43 -13.68
C MET A 75 6.40 0.64 -12.23
N ILE A 76 7.16 -0.31 -11.66
CA ILE A 76 7.75 -0.14 -10.32
C ILE A 76 8.69 1.06 -10.30
N ASP A 77 9.54 1.20 -11.31
CA ASP A 77 10.47 2.33 -11.41
C ASP A 77 9.74 3.66 -11.55
N ASP A 78 8.70 3.71 -12.37
CA ASP A 78 7.92 4.94 -12.52
C ASP A 78 7.14 5.30 -11.25
N VAL A 79 6.49 4.34 -10.61
CA VAL A 79 5.77 4.57 -9.34
C VAL A 79 6.71 5.08 -8.26
N THR A 80 7.89 4.47 -8.11
CA THR A 80 8.80 4.76 -7.00
C THR A 80 9.74 5.92 -7.27
N ARG A 81 10.32 6.01 -8.48
CA ARG A 81 11.28 7.04 -8.89
C ARG A 81 10.62 8.16 -9.68
N GLY A 82 9.78 7.82 -10.66
CA GLY A 82 9.07 8.80 -11.50
C GLY A 82 8.07 9.62 -10.70
N LEU A 83 7.16 8.96 -10.01
CA LEU A 83 6.13 9.58 -9.18
C LEU A 83 6.64 9.95 -7.78
N GLY A 84 7.54 9.16 -7.20
CA GLY A 84 8.04 9.37 -5.83
C GLY A 84 7.19 8.71 -4.75
N MET A 85 6.34 7.75 -5.11
CA MET A 85 5.48 7.03 -4.17
C MET A 85 6.30 6.17 -3.20
N ARG A 86 5.93 6.20 -1.92
CA ARG A 86 6.65 5.50 -0.85
C ARG A 86 5.99 4.20 -0.41
N TRP A 87 4.75 3.98 -0.79
CA TRP A 87 3.99 2.79 -0.44
C TRP A 87 3.26 2.26 -1.66
N VAL A 88 3.29 0.94 -1.80
CA VAL A 88 2.51 0.23 -2.81
C VAL A 88 1.69 -0.89 -2.17
N ARG A 89 0.50 -1.12 -2.70
CA ARG A 89 -0.31 -2.29 -2.38
C ARG A 89 -0.25 -3.26 -3.54
N LEU A 90 0.11 -4.51 -3.24
CA LEU A 90 0.41 -5.59 -4.17
C LEU A 90 -0.59 -6.73 -3.98
N ASP A 91 -1.00 -7.33 -5.10
CA ASP A 91 -1.86 -8.51 -5.09
C ASP A 91 -1.03 -9.79 -5.01
N PHE A 92 -1.36 -10.64 -4.06
CA PHE A 92 -0.80 -11.96 -3.88
C PHE A 92 -1.93 -12.98 -4.14
N ASP A 93 -2.30 -13.11 -5.39
CA ASP A 93 -3.41 -13.96 -5.85
C ASP A 93 -3.07 -15.44 -5.65
N TRP A 94 -3.66 -16.07 -4.63
CA TRP A 94 -3.39 -17.47 -4.30
C TRP A 94 -3.58 -18.40 -5.50
N PHE A 95 -4.69 -18.22 -6.26
CA PHE A 95 -4.96 -19.07 -7.42
C PHE A 95 -3.92 -18.99 -8.54
N ARG A 96 -3.15 -17.89 -8.62
CA ARG A 96 -2.05 -17.70 -9.57
C ARG A 96 -0.75 -18.27 -9.04
N ILE A 97 -0.52 -18.06 -7.74
CA ILE A 97 0.72 -18.47 -7.07
C ILE A 97 0.77 -19.97 -6.87
N GLU A 98 -0.37 -20.60 -6.51
CA GLU A 98 -0.49 -22.04 -6.27
C GLU A 98 -1.65 -22.62 -7.11
N PRO A 99 -1.49 -22.69 -8.45
CA PRO A 99 -2.54 -23.18 -9.35
C PRO A 99 -2.86 -24.66 -9.15
N GLN A 100 -1.91 -25.42 -8.62
CA GLN A 100 -2.08 -26.81 -8.18
C GLN A 100 -1.50 -26.94 -6.76
N GLN A 101 -2.09 -27.81 -5.94
CA GLN A 101 -1.70 -27.98 -4.55
C GLN A 101 -0.21 -28.34 -4.40
N GLY A 102 0.52 -27.46 -3.69
CA GLY A 102 1.96 -27.61 -3.45
C GLY A 102 2.87 -27.16 -4.60
N GLU A 103 2.30 -26.69 -5.72
CA GLU A 103 3.05 -26.19 -6.86
C GLU A 103 3.01 -24.65 -6.88
N PHE A 104 4.09 -24.02 -6.44
CA PHE A 104 4.16 -22.57 -6.28
C PHE A 104 4.93 -21.91 -7.41
N HIS A 105 4.34 -20.86 -7.99
CA HIS A 105 4.92 -20.01 -9.03
C HIS A 105 5.25 -18.63 -8.43
N TRP A 106 6.46 -18.49 -7.89
CA TRP A 106 6.88 -17.28 -7.19
C TRP A 106 7.63 -16.25 -8.05
N GLU A 107 8.03 -16.61 -9.28
CA GLU A 107 9.00 -15.87 -10.09
C GLU A 107 8.57 -14.42 -10.32
N GLU A 108 7.29 -14.19 -10.58
CA GLU A 108 6.76 -12.85 -10.80
C GLU A 108 6.76 -12.01 -9.52
N LEU A 109 6.34 -12.61 -8.39
CA LEU A 109 6.36 -11.91 -7.11
C LEU A 109 7.78 -11.71 -6.57
N ASP A 110 8.69 -12.66 -6.77
CA ASP A 110 10.11 -12.50 -6.42
C ASP A 110 10.70 -11.25 -7.08
N ARG A 111 10.41 -11.08 -8.38
CA ARG A 111 10.82 -9.91 -9.15
C ARG A 111 10.19 -8.62 -8.59
N VAL A 112 8.88 -8.63 -8.38
CA VAL A 112 8.13 -7.45 -7.91
C VAL A 112 8.58 -7.04 -6.51
N VAL A 113 8.63 -7.98 -5.57
CA VAL A 113 8.99 -7.72 -4.17
C VAL A 113 10.43 -7.24 -4.06
N SER A 114 11.39 -7.97 -4.67
CA SER A 114 12.81 -7.60 -4.59
C SER A 114 13.07 -6.23 -5.21
N ARG A 115 12.45 -5.93 -6.38
CA ARG A 115 12.62 -4.63 -7.02
C ARG A 115 11.99 -3.51 -6.21
N THR A 116 10.80 -3.70 -5.66
CA THR A 116 10.11 -2.71 -4.82
C THR A 116 10.91 -2.43 -3.54
N ALA A 117 11.42 -3.47 -2.88
CA ALA A 117 12.30 -3.34 -1.73
C ALA A 117 13.60 -2.58 -2.06
N ALA A 118 14.24 -2.90 -3.20
CA ALA A 118 15.43 -2.19 -3.67
C ALA A 118 15.19 -0.70 -3.99
N ARG A 119 13.93 -0.28 -4.17
CA ARG A 119 13.54 1.14 -4.29
C ARG A 119 13.23 1.80 -2.95
N GLY A 120 13.26 1.05 -1.84
CA GLY A 120 12.93 1.55 -0.50
C GLY A 120 11.45 1.85 -0.30
N ALA A 121 10.57 1.33 -1.14
CA ALA A 121 9.13 1.48 -0.97
C ALA A 121 8.58 0.43 0.01
N GLY A 122 7.69 0.88 0.92
CA GLY A 122 6.92 -0.01 1.77
C GLY A 122 5.87 -0.77 0.98
N MET A 123 5.58 -1.98 1.40
CA MET A 123 4.62 -2.87 0.73
C MET A 123 3.50 -3.28 1.67
N LEU A 124 2.27 -3.24 1.17
CA LEU A 124 1.11 -3.94 1.71
C LEU A 124 0.81 -5.11 0.77
N ALA A 125 1.00 -6.35 1.22
CA ALA A 125 0.66 -7.55 0.47
C ALA A 125 -0.76 -7.99 0.80
N THR A 126 -1.63 -8.07 -0.21
CA THR A 126 -3.00 -8.55 -0.08
C THR A 126 -3.08 -9.99 -0.60
N LEU A 127 -3.19 -10.95 0.31
CA LEU A 127 -3.35 -12.36 -0.02
C LEU A 127 -4.83 -12.67 -0.19
N ALA A 128 -5.23 -13.20 -1.34
CA ALA A 128 -6.63 -13.49 -1.61
C ALA A 128 -6.83 -14.57 -2.69
N TYR A 129 -8.06 -15.02 -2.79
CA TYR A 129 -8.67 -15.74 -3.89
C TYR A 129 -8.28 -17.23 -4.01
N THR A 130 -9.23 -18.06 -3.67
CA THR A 130 -9.08 -19.52 -3.60
C THR A 130 -8.79 -20.12 -4.98
N PRO A 131 -7.74 -20.94 -5.14
CA PRO A 131 -7.53 -21.72 -6.36
C PRO A 131 -8.58 -22.82 -6.51
N SER A 132 -8.79 -23.28 -7.75
CA SER A 132 -9.82 -24.25 -8.08
C SER A 132 -9.71 -25.57 -7.32
N TRP A 133 -8.49 -26.04 -7.06
CA TRP A 133 -8.23 -27.27 -6.31
C TRP A 133 -8.63 -27.18 -4.83
N ALA A 134 -8.61 -25.96 -4.25
CA ALA A 134 -8.98 -25.71 -2.86
C ALA A 134 -10.44 -25.29 -2.68
N SER A 135 -11.22 -25.10 -3.77
CA SER A 135 -12.63 -24.75 -3.70
C SER A 135 -13.48 -25.95 -3.18
N PRO A 136 -14.51 -25.70 -2.35
CA PRO A 136 -15.47 -26.72 -1.93
C PRO A 136 -16.40 -27.16 -3.07
N SER A 137 -16.35 -26.50 -4.24
CA SER A 137 -17.23 -26.72 -5.39
C SER A 137 -16.44 -27.18 -6.62
N PRO A 138 -15.85 -28.38 -6.64
CA PRO A 138 -14.93 -28.83 -7.70
C PRO A 138 -15.56 -28.86 -9.10
N GLY A 139 -16.90 -28.96 -9.20
CA GLY A 139 -17.62 -28.92 -10.48
C GLY A 139 -17.84 -27.50 -11.04
N SER A 140 -17.69 -26.47 -10.24
CA SER A 140 -17.84 -25.06 -10.62
C SER A 140 -17.06 -24.16 -9.64
N PRO A 141 -15.71 -24.28 -9.57
CA PRO A 141 -14.90 -23.55 -8.62
C PRO A 141 -14.91 -22.05 -8.95
N ARG A 142 -14.90 -21.23 -7.88
CA ARG A 142 -14.78 -19.76 -7.98
C ARG A 142 -13.63 -19.31 -7.10
N THR A 143 -12.89 -18.34 -7.55
CA THR A 143 -11.81 -17.72 -6.75
C THR A 143 -12.34 -17.01 -5.50
N SER A 144 -13.63 -16.67 -5.48
CA SER A 144 -14.33 -16.09 -4.34
C SER A 144 -14.88 -17.11 -3.34
N ASP A 145 -14.72 -18.40 -3.57
CA ASP A 145 -15.19 -19.43 -2.61
C ASP A 145 -14.32 -19.45 -1.35
N PRO A 146 -14.91 -19.70 -0.17
CA PRO A 146 -14.13 -20.14 0.98
C PRO A 146 -13.30 -21.38 0.63
N PRO A 147 -12.09 -21.56 1.16
CA PRO A 147 -11.37 -22.81 0.97
C PRO A 147 -12.13 -23.98 1.60
N ALA A 148 -12.09 -25.14 0.97
CA ALA A 148 -12.73 -26.37 1.46
C ALA A 148 -12.16 -26.82 2.82
N ASP A 149 -10.88 -26.54 3.05
CA ASP A 149 -10.19 -26.77 4.32
C ASP A 149 -9.33 -25.55 4.65
N THR A 150 -9.47 -25.00 5.84
CA THR A 150 -8.70 -23.85 6.33
C THR A 150 -7.18 -24.12 6.30
N ARG A 151 -6.75 -25.38 6.40
CA ARG A 151 -5.33 -25.74 6.31
C ARG A 151 -4.71 -25.37 4.97
N PHE A 152 -5.44 -25.50 3.86
CA PHE A 152 -4.94 -25.10 2.54
C PHE A 152 -4.59 -23.61 2.50
N TRP A 153 -5.45 -22.79 3.12
CA TRP A 153 -5.21 -21.35 3.25
C TRP A 153 -4.00 -21.04 4.15
N THR A 154 -3.94 -21.67 5.33
CA THR A 154 -2.84 -21.40 6.28
C THR A 154 -1.49 -21.88 5.76
N ASP A 155 -1.44 -22.95 4.97
CA ASP A 155 -0.22 -23.44 4.34
C ASP A 155 0.27 -22.46 3.27
N PHE A 156 -0.63 -21.92 2.44
CA PHE A 156 -0.30 -20.85 1.48
C PHE A 156 0.19 -19.58 2.19
N VAL A 157 -0.54 -19.11 3.22
CA VAL A 157 -0.14 -17.93 4.01
C VAL A 157 1.25 -18.13 4.61
N ARG A 158 1.53 -19.30 5.16
CA ARG A 158 2.84 -19.67 5.71
C ARG A 158 3.92 -19.58 4.64
N ALA A 159 3.72 -20.21 3.50
CA ALA A 159 4.67 -20.21 2.40
C ALA A 159 4.99 -18.78 1.91
N ALA A 160 3.97 -17.94 1.75
CA ALA A 160 4.13 -16.55 1.32
C ALA A 160 4.89 -15.72 2.37
N ILE A 161 4.51 -15.80 3.64
CA ILE A 161 5.14 -15.02 4.72
C ILE A 161 6.60 -15.48 4.94
N GLU A 162 6.87 -16.78 5.02
CA GLU A 162 8.24 -17.30 5.20
C GLU A 162 9.16 -16.83 4.07
N ARG A 163 8.64 -16.74 2.84
CA ARG A 163 9.39 -16.29 1.67
C ARG A 163 9.72 -14.80 1.71
N TYR A 164 8.75 -13.94 2.08
CA TYR A 164 8.85 -12.48 1.89
C TYR A 164 8.90 -11.67 3.19
N ARG A 165 8.93 -12.26 4.38
CA ARG A 165 8.88 -11.54 5.68
C ARG A 165 10.00 -10.52 5.89
N HIS A 166 11.10 -10.63 5.16
CA HIS A 166 12.22 -9.68 5.30
C HIS A 166 11.93 -8.37 4.58
N GLU A 167 11.23 -8.42 3.44
CA GLU A 167 10.88 -7.28 2.60
C GLU A 167 9.48 -6.76 2.90
N VAL A 168 8.52 -7.66 3.11
CA VAL A 168 7.10 -7.33 3.34
C VAL A 168 6.78 -7.42 4.82
N LYS A 169 6.40 -6.29 5.43
CA LYS A 169 6.06 -6.22 6.86
C LYS A 169 4.57 -6.11 7.13
N HIS A 170 3.75 -5.77 6.13
CA HIS A 170 2.31 -5.56 6.28
C HIS A 170 1.54 -6.53 5.39
N TRP A 171 0.67 -7.31 6.00
CA TRP A 171 -0.06 -8.40 5.38
C TRP A 171 -1.56 -8.22 5.56
N GLN A 172 -2.29 -8.20 4.48
CA GLN A 172 -3.75 -8.14 4.46
C GLN A 172 -4.31 -9.47 3.97
N PHE A 173 -5.25 -10.02 4.72
CA PHE A 173 -5.83 -11.32 4.41
C PHE A 173 -7.22 -11.15 3.83
N TRP A 174 -7.31 -11.28 2.52
CA TRP A 174 -8.43 -11.07 1.62
C TRP A 174 -8.67 -9.60 1.23
N ASN A 175 -9.39 -9.45 0.10
CA ASN A 175 -9.85 -8.18 -0.42
C ASN A 175 -11.37 -8.13 -0.40
N GLU A 176 -11.96 -7.09 0.17
CA GLU A 176 -13.40 -6.80 0.20
C GLU A 176 -14.30 -8.03 0.44
N PRO A 177 -14.13 -8.76 1.55
CA PRO A 177 -14.92 -9.97 1.80
C PRO A 177 -16.42 -9.72 1.98
N ASN A 178 -16.83 -8.45 2.07
CA ASN A 178 -18.22 -8.03 2.06
C ASN A 178 -18.80 -7.82 0.65
N VAL A 179 -18.01 -8.03 -0.40
CA VAL A 179 -18.43 -8.01 -1.81
C VAL A 179 -18.58 -9.45 -2.30
N ARG A 180 -19.78 -9.81 -2.78
CA ARG A 180 -20.10 -11.20 -3.13
C ARG A 180 -19.27 -11.75 -4.29
N GLU A 181 -18.80 -10.88 -5.16
CA GLU A 181 -17.91 -11.22 -6.27
C GLU A 181 -16.51 -11.65 -5.78
N PHE A 182 -16.13 -11.19 -4.58
CA PHE A 182 -14.81 -11.49 -3.99
C PHE A 182 -14.87 -12.52 -2.85
N TRP A 183 -16.06 -12.71 -2.23
CA TRP A 183 -16.24 -13.70 -1.17
C TRP A 183 -17.68 -14.22 -1.13
N THR A 184 -17.87 -15.52 -1.31
CA THR A 184 -19.20 -16.16 -1.30
C THR A 184 -19.64 -16.68 0.07
N GLY A 185 -18.70 -16.76 1.02
CA GLY A 185 -18.98 -17.20 2.39
C GLY A 185 -19.63 -16.12 3.27
N SER A 186 -19.97 -16.50 4.49
CA SER A 186 -20.47 -15.57 5.50
C SER A 186 -19.32 -14.76 6.14
N ARG A 187 -19.65 -13.65 6.81
CA ARG A 187 -18.69 -12.86 7.61
C ARG A 187 -18.03 -13.70 8.72
N THR A 188 -18.77 -14.58 9.37
CA THR A 188 -18.21 -15.47 10.38
C THR A 188 -17.23 -16.48 9.77
N GLN A 189 -17.55 -17.05 8.60
CA GLN A 189 -16.61 -17.91 7.89
C GLN A 189 -15.33 -17.16 7.50
N TYR A 190 -15.46 -15.93 6.99
CA TYR A 190 -14.30 -15.12 6.70
C TYR A 190 -13.40 -14.95 7.96
N ARG A 191 -13.98 -14.55 9.08
CA ARG A 191 -13.23 -14.41 10.32
C ARG A 191 -12.55 -15.69 10.76
N THR A 192 -13.31 -16.79 10.84
CA THR A 192 -12.84 -18.05 11.45
C THR A 192 -11.99 -18.92 10.52
N GLN A 193 -12.15 -18.82 9.20
CA GLN A 193 -11.42 -19.63 8.24
C GLN A 193 -10.26 -18.89 7.56
N ILE A 194 -10.32 -17.56 7.48
CA ILE A 194 -9.34 -16.72 6.79
C ILE A 194 -8.54 -15.86 7.77
N LEU A 195 -9.21 -14.91 8.45
CA LEU A 195 -8.55 -13.84 9.20
C LEU A 195 -7.79 -14.36 10.43
N GLU A 196 -8.49 -15.02 11.35
CA GLU A 196 -7.89 -15.52 12.61
C GLU A 196 -6.77 -16.55 12.36
N PRO A 197 -6.97 -17.57 11.50
CA PRO A 197 -5.91 -18.53 11.22
C PRO A 197 -4.68 -17.90 10.57
N ALA A 198 -4.87 -17.00 9.60
CA ALA A 198 -3.77 -16.31 8.93
C ALA A 198 -2.99 -15.38 9.88
N ALA A 199 -3.70 -14.63 10.74
CA ALA A 199 -3.08 -13.82 11.78
C ALA A 199 -2.25 -14.67 12.76
N SER A 200 -2.76 -15.83 13.15
CA SER A 200 -2.03 -16.79 13.99
C SER A 200 -0.75 -17.30 13.30
N VAL A 201 -0.82 -17.64 12.01
CA VAL A 201 0.35 -18.04 11.23
C VAL A 201 1.38 -16.91 11.19
N ALA A 202 0.98 -15.67 10.87
CA ALA A 202 1.86 -14.53 10.81
C ALA A 202 2.61 -14.33 12.14
N ARG A 203 1.89 -14.34 13.26
CA ARG A 203 2.48 -14.23 14.61
C ARG A 203 3.44 -15.36 14.96
N SER A 204 3.15 -16.58 14.50
CA SER A 204 4.02 -17.73 14.75
C SER A 204 5.35 -17.66 14.02
N ILE A 205 5.39 -16.98 12.87
CA ILE A 205 6.59 -16.83 12.04
C ILE A 205 7.44 -15.64 12.51
N ASP A 206 6.82 -14.47 12.67
CA ASP A 206 7.48 -13.25 13.13
C ASP A 206 6.46 -12.33 13.84
N PRO A 207 6.55 -12.18 15.17
CA PRO A 207 5.67 -11.29 15.94
C PRO A 207 5.74 -9.81 15.54
N GLY A 208 6.79 -9.40 14.82
CA GLY A 208 6.96 -8.04 14.32
C GLY A 208 6.18 -7.71 13.06
N LEU A 209 5.60 -8.71 12.39
CA LEU A 209 4.74 -8.50 11.23
C LEU A 209 3.44 -7.79 11.61
N GLN A 210 2.94 -6.98 10.70
CA GLN A 210 1.71 -6.21 10.89
C GLN A 210 0.56 -6.83 10.10
N VAL A 211 -0.48 -7.25 10.78
CA VAL A 211 -1.72 -7.73 10.18
C VAL A 211 -2.65 -6.55 9.95
N VAL A 212 -2.97 -6.30 8.70
CA VAL A 212 -3.92 -5.26 8.28
C VAL A 212 -5.31 -5.88 8.17
N ALA A 213 -6.30 -5.26 8.76
CA ALA A 213 -7.70 -5.68 8.65
C ALA A 213 -8.14 -5.79 7.19
N PRO A 214 -9.21 -6.54 6.86
CA PRO A 214 -9.72 -6.55 5.50
C PRO A 214 -10.17 -5.16 5.07
N GLY A 215 -9.78 -4.73 3.87
CA GLY A 215 -10.36 -3.57 3.23
C GLY A 215 -11.82 -3.84 2.90
N LEU A 216 -12.74 -3.32 3.70
CA LEU A 216 -14.17 -3.50 3.46
C LEU A 216 -14.67 -2.43 2.49
N ALA A 217 -15.35 -2.84 1.43
CA ALA A 217 -16.05 -1.92 0.55
C ALA A 217 -17.15 -1.17 1.31
N ASN A 218 -17.35 0.12 1.01
CA ASN A 218 -18.37 0.97 1.63
C ASN A 218 -19.79 0.60 1.14
N LEU A 219 -20.19 -0.65 1.30
CA LEU A 219 -21.50 -1.19 1.02
C LEU A 219 -22.44 -1.10 2.24
N ARG A 220 -23.73 -1.39 2.03
CA ARG A 220 -24.76 -1.18 3.05
C ARG A 220 -24.49 -1.91 4.40
N ASP A 221 -23.90 -3.10 4.35
CA ASP A 221 -23.68 -3.99 5.51
C ASP A 221 -22.23 -3.97 6.05
N TRP A 222 -21.36 -3.08 5.54
CA TRP A 222 -19.94 -3.03 5.94
C TRP A 222 -19.75 -2.90 7.46
N ARG A 223 -20.69 -2.26 8.15
CA ARG A 223 -20.62 -2.08 9.62
C ARG A 223 -20.71 -3.39 10.39
N ASP A 224 -21.52 -4.32 9.89
CA ASP A 224 -21.65 -5.64 10.51
C ASP A 224 -20.41 -6.50 10.22
N TRP A 225 -19.86 -6.39 9.02
CA TRP A 225 -18.59 -7.00 8.66
C TRP A 225 -17.43 -6.45 9.50
N PHE A 226 -17.41 -5.14 9.71
CA PHE A 226 -16.39 -4.49 10.54
C PHE A 226 -16.49 -4.97 12.01
N ARG A 227 -17.68 -5.01 12.59
CA ARG A 227 -17.88 -5.56 13.94
C ARG A 227 -17.42 -7.00 14.06
N GLU A 228 -17.79 -7.84 13.08
CA GLU A 228 -17.38 -9.25 13.04
C GLU A 228 -15.85 -9.37 12.95
N ALA A 229 -15.20 -8.65 12.05
CA ALA A 229 -13.75 -8.67 11.93
C ALA A 229 -13.06 -8.21 13.23
N MET A 230 -13.60 -7.17 13.88
CA MET A 230 -13.04 -6.65 15.14
C MET A 230 -13.28 -7.56 16.36
N THR A 231 -14.02 -8.67 16.24
CA THR A 231 -13.98 -9.71 17.30
C THR A 231 -12.63 -10.41 17.35
N ALA A 232 -11.86 -10.39 16.24
CA ALA A 232 -10.49 -10.88 16.14
C ALA A 232 -9.41 -9.80 16.34
N ARG A 233 -9.76 -8.65 16.96
CA ARG A 233 -8.90 -7.45 17.05
C ARG A 233 -7.51 -7.69 17.63
N ASP A 234 -7.33 -8.68 18.50
CA ASP A 234 -6.03 -9.00 19.11
C ASP A 234 -5.02 -9.54 18.07
N GLY A 235 -5.52 -10.10 16.97
CA GLY A 235 -4.71 -10.53 15.82
C GLY A 235 -4.49 -9.45 14.76
N ILE A 236 -5.12 -8.27 14.88
CA ILE A 236 -5.10 -7.18 13.90
C ILE A 236 -4.28 -6.02 14.46
N ASP A 237 -3.34 -5.50 13.70
CA ASP A 237 -2.50 -4.35 14.08
C ASP A 237 -2.97 -3.04 13.47
N VAL A 238 -3.53 -3.07 12.27
CA VAL A 238 -3.94 -1.91 11.48
C VAL A 238 -5.39 -2.07 11.07
N ILE A 239 -6.21 -1.05 11.34
CA ILE A 239 -7.59 -0.98 10.85
C ILE A 239 -7.57 -0.52 9.41
N ASP A 240 -8.42 -1.10 8.57
CA ASP A 240 -8.53 -0.74 7.16
C ASP A 240 -9.99 -0.59 6.69
N HIS A 241 -10.17 0.19 5.63
CA HIS A 241 -11.43 0.38 4.93
C HIS A 241 -11.20 0.87 3.50
N HIS A 242 -12.17 0.61 2.60
CA HIS A 242 -12.21 1.20 1.25
C HIS A 242 -13.36 2.21 1.19
N ASN A 243 -13.11 3.39 0.66
CA ASN A 243 -14.15 4.40 0.54
C ASN A 243 -14.07 5.17 -0.76
N TYR A 244 -15.00 4.89 -1.67
CA TYR A 244 -15.15 5.58 -2.94
C TYR A 244 -16.32 6.55 -2.85
N GLN A 245 -16.06 7.85 -3.06
CA GLN A 245 -17.03 8.91 -3.05
C GLN A 245 -17.01 9.66 -4.39
N ARG A 246 -18.07 10.41 -4.70
CA ARG A 246 -18.14 11.21 -5.94
C ARG A 246 -17.27 12.45 -5.90
N SER A 247 -16.86 12.88 -4.74
CA SER A 247 -15.99 14.04 -4.49
C SER A 247 -14.86 13.65 -3.55
N GLY A 248 -13.64 14.10 -3.83
CA GLY A 248 -12.46 13.85 -2.98
C GLY A 248 -12.63 14.40 -1.57
N GLY A 249 -13.29 15.54 -1.41
CA GLY A 249 -13.57 16.13 -0.09
C GLY A 249 -14.51 15.30 0.78
N GLU A 250 -15.38 14.48 0.19
CA GLU A 250 -16.28 13.60 0.93
C GLU A 250 -15.61 12.30 1.41
N VAL A 251 -14.49 11.89 0.85
CA VAL A 251 -13.84 10.60 1.16
C VAL A 251 -13.56 10.43 2.66
N LEU A 252 -12.88 11.38 3.26
CA LEU A 252 -12.54 11.31 4.68
C LEU A 252 -13.65 11.84 5.59
N LEU A 253 -14.47 12.77 5.12
CA LEU A 253 -15.63 13.27 5.86
C LEU A 253 -16.69 12.19 6.08
N ASP A 254 -16.94 11.34 5.08
CA ASP A 254 -17.90 10.23 5.19
C ASP A 254 -17.51 9.24 6.30
N LEU A 255 -16.20 9.02 6.49
CA LEU A 255 -15.68 8.14 7.56
C LEU A 255 -15.91 8.68 8.98
N GLU A 256 -16.19 9.96 9.12
CA GLU A 256 -16.48 10.65 10.39
C GLU A 256 -17.96 11.00 10.59
N ARG A 257 -18.77 10.89 9.52
CA ARG A 257 -20.17 11.34 9.54
C ARG A 257 -21.11 10.25 10.01
N ASP A 258 -21.62 10.39 11.23
CA ASP A 258 -22.74 9.58 11.70
C ASP A 258 -24.02 9.89 10.93
N ARG A 259 -24.82 8.86 10.66
CA ARG A 259 -26.16 8.96 10.09
C ARG A 259 -27.18 8.36 11.06
N PRO A 260 -28.45 8.74 11.04
CA PRO A 260 -29.45 8.18 11.96
C PRO A 260 -29.42 6.64 11.99
N GLY A 261 -29.11 6.07 13.16
CA GLY A 261 -29.00 4.63 13.34
C GLY A 261 -27.78 3.96 12.68
N GLN A 262 -26.87 4.74 12.09
CA GLN A 262 -25.70 4.22 11.38
C GLN A 262 -24.45 5.00 11.82
N PRO A 263 -23.69 4.47 12.78
CA PRO A 263 -22.44 5.10 13.19
C PRO A 263 -21.43 5.14 12.06
N SER A 264 -20.63 6.19 12.00
CA SER A 264 -19.48 6.31 11.10
C SER A 264 -18.39 5.29 11.46
N LEU A 265 -17.40 5.13 10.58
CA LEU A 265 -16.26 4.29 10.90
C LEU A 265 -15.50 4.81 12.12
N ARG A 266 -15.32 6.13 12.23
CA ARG A 266 -14.66 6.77 13.37
C ARG A 266 -15.38 6.47 14.68
N THR A 267 -16.70 6.57 14.69
CA THR A 267 -17.54 6.23 15.85
C THR A 267 -17.45 4.74 16.20
N LEU A 268 -17.47 3.85 15.19
CA LEU A 268 -17.31 2.40 15.43
C LEU A 268 -15.95 2.04 16.02
N ILE A 269 -14.86 2.64 15.52
CA ILE A 269 -13.51 2.46 16.06
C ILE A 269 -13.49 2.79 17.57
N GLN A 270 -14.12 3.90 17.97
CA GLN A 270 -14.24 4.31 19.36
C GLN A 270 -15.11 3.36 20.18
N GLN A 271 -16.30 3.01 19.67
CA GLN A 271 -17.24 2.10 20.36
C GLN A 271 -16.65 0.71 20.60
N LEU A 272 -15.78 0.24 19.71
CA LEU A 272 -15.13 -1.07 19.82
C LEU A 272 -13.81 -1.02 20.60
N GLY A 273 -13.37 0.16 21.06
CA GLY A 273 -12.17 0.33 21.85
C GLY A 273 -10.88 0.01 21.10
N VAL A 274 -10.83 0.31 19.78
CA VAL A 274 -9.67 0.04 18.93
C VAL A 274 -9.05 1.30 18.35
N GLN A 275 -9.30 2.46 18.96
CA GLN A 275 -8.80 3.77 18.52
C GLN A 275 -7.27 3.92 18.61
N ASP A 276 -6.60 3.06 19.37
CA ASP A 276 -5.13 3.07 19.49
C ASP A 276 -4.43 2.38 18.32
N LYS A 277 -5.19 1.65 17.49
CA LYS A 277 -4.66 1.04 16.26
C LYS A 277 -4.60 2.06 15.14
N PRO A 278 -3.50 2.10 14.36
CA PRO A 278 -3.43 2.93 13.17
C PRO A 278 -4.56 2.59 12.18
N PHE A 279 -5.05 3.61 11.49
CA PHE A 279 -6.06 3.47 10.45
C PHE A 279 -5.46 3.76 9.08
N TRP A 280 -5.69 2.86 8.14
CA TRP A 280 -5.34 3.00 6.72
C TRP A 280 -6.61 3.00 5.86
N LEU A 281 -6.64 3.83 4.83
CA LEU A 281 -7.61 3.76 3.76
C LEU A 281 -6.91 3.16 2.56
N THR A 282 -7.06 1.87 2.32
CA THR A 282 -6.23 1.18 1.33
C THR A 282 -6.77 1.21 -0.09
N GLU A 283 -7.99 1.75 -0.28
CA GLU A 283 -8.50 2.09 -1.61
C GLU A 283 -9.38 3.34 -1.57
N THR A 284 -9.11 4.25 -2.48
CA THR A 284 -9.99 5.34 -2.91
C THR A 284 -9.60 5.81 -4.31
N GLY A 285 -10.55 6.34 -5.06
CA GLY A 285 -10.32 6.82 -6.41
C GLY A 285 -11.60 7.30 -7.07
N ILE A 286 -11.45 7.88 -8.25
CA ILE A 286 -12.56 8.30 -9.12
C ILE A 286 -12.20 8.00 -10.57
N ARG A 287 -13.18 7.56 -11.35
CA ARG A 287 -12.99 7.36 -12.79
C ARG A 287 -12.90 8.71 -13.50
N SER A 288 -11.95 8.84 -14.41
CA SER A 288 -11.72 10.08 -15.19
C SER A 288 -12.89 10.45 -16.11
N ASP A 289 -13.80 9.51 -16.40
CA ASP A 289 -15.04 9.75 -17.15
C ASP A 289 -16.22 10.16 -16.25
N GLN A 290 -16.08 10.15 -14.93
CA GLN A 290 -17.13 10.48 -13.97
C GLN A 290 -16.93 11.86 -13.32
N ALA A 291 -15.68 12.30 -13.17
CA ALA A 291 -15.34 13.59 -12.58
C ALA A 291 -13.91 14.01 -12.96
N ASP A 292 -13.55 15.27 -12.63
CA ASP A 292 -12.16 15.72 -12.69
C ASP A 292 -11.31 14.94 -11.67
N GLN A 293 -10.58 13.95 -12.18
CA GLN A 293 -9.76 13.06 -11.36
C GLN A 293 -8.67 13.85 -10.62
N ARG A 294 -8.06 14.87 -11.24
CA ARG A 294 -7.06 15.71 -10.60
C ARG A 294 -7.64 16.44 -9.39
N GLN A 295 -8.77 17.14 -9.56
CA GLN A 295 -9.45 17.85 -8.48
C GLN A 295 -9.81 16.90 -7.33
N TYR A 296 -10.31 15.69 -7.66
CA TYR A 296 -10.59 14.67 -6.65
C TYR A 296 -9.36 14.34 -5.80
N TYR A 297 -8.20 14.13 -6.42
CA TYR A 297 -6.94 13.81 -5.72
C TYR A 297 -6.44 14.99 -4.89
N GLU A 298 -6.56 16.22 -5.40
CA GLU A 298 -6.23 17.46 -4.67
C GLU A 298 -7.08 17.57 -3.39
N ASP A 299 -8.38 17.35 -3.48
CA ASP A 299 -9.31 17.41 -2.36
C ASP A 299 -9.01 16.32 -1.31
N VAL A 300 -8.77 15.08 -1.76
CA VAL A 300 -8.40 13.96 -0.86
C VAL A 300 -7.11 14.28 -0.10
N VAL A 301 -6.08 14.77 -0.80
CA VAL A 301 -4.80 15.12 -0.18
C VAL A 301 -4.95 16.28 0.79
N SER A 302 -5.75 17.30 0.45
CA SER A 302 -6.05 18.42 1.33
C SER A 302 -6.74 17.93 2.62
N ALA A 303 -7.76 17.09 2.50
CA ALA A 303 -8.44 16.51 3.64
C ALA A 303 -7.49 15.63 4.49
N LEU A 304 -6.59 14.85 3.85
CA LEU A 304 -5.63 14.00 4.55
C LEU A 304 -4.66 14.80 5.44
N ARG A 305 -4.25 16.01 5.01
CA ARG A 305 -3.40 16.90 5.84
C ARG A 305 -4.05 17.27 7.15
N GLU A 306 -5.35 17.47 7.16
CA GLU A 306 -6.13 17.84 8.35
C GLU A 306 -6.50 16.63 9.23
N LYS A 307 -6.61 15.43 8.65
CA LYS A 307 -7.07 14.21 9.33
C LYS A 307 -5.89 13.37 9.83
N THR A 308 -5.31 13.75 10.96
CA THR A 308 -4.11 13.09 11.53
C THR A 308 -4.34 11.65 11.98
N TRP A 309 -5.60 11.24 12.20
CA TRP A 309 -5.95 9.87 12.57
C TRP A 309 -5.90 8.87 11.40
N VAL A 310 -5.89 9.37 10.15
CA VAL A 310 -5.68 8.55 8.96
C VAL A 310 -4.18 8.42 8.75
N ASN A 311 -3.60 7.30 9.11
CA ASN A 311 -2.15 7.11 9.07
C ASN A 311 -1.62 6.87 7.66
N ARG A 312 -2.43 6.20 6.79
CA ARG A 312 -2.12 5.99 5.36
C ARG A 312 -3.36 6.02 4.50
N LEU A 313 -3.15 6.42 3.25
CA LEU A 313 -4.18 6.41 2.22
C LEU A 313 -3.55 5.92 0.91
N PHE A 314 -4.19 4.94 0.27
CA PHE A 314 -3.78 4.40 -1.01
C PHE A 314 -4.79 4.78 -2.07
N PHE A 315 -4.31 5.38 -3.15
CA PHE A 315 -5.14 5.61 -4.32
C PHE A 315 -5.29 4.34 -5.15
N PHE A 316 -6.43 4.14 -5.74
CA PHE A 316 -6.74 3.06 -6.66
C PHE A 316 -6.99 3.67 -8.04
N HIS A 317 -6.13 3.41 -9.05
CA HIS A 317 -4.89 2.67 -9.04
C HIS A 317 -3.87 3.29 -10.04
N TYR A 318 -2.76 2.58 -10.37
CA TYR A 318 -1.69 3.15 -11.20
C TYR A 318 -2.08 3.24 -12.69
N TRP A 319 -2.48 2.14 -13.33
CA TRP A 319 -2.51 2.00 -14.80
C TRP A 319 -3.83 1.47 -15.34
N ASP A 320 -4.40 2.11 -16.36
CA ASP A 320 -5.64 1.73 -17.04
C ASP A 320 -5.46 0.68 -18.15
N GLY A 321 -4.54 -0.25 -17.98
CA GLY A 321 -4.24 -1.24 -19.00
C GLY A 321 -5.29 -2.34 -19.17
N PRO A 322 -5.14 -3.14 -20.24
CA PRO A 322 -6.01 -4.27 -20.52
C PRO A 322 -6.06 -5.27 -19.36
N GLY A 323 -7.24 -5.78 -19.06
CA GLY A 323 -7.45 -6.79 -18.01
C GLY A 323 -7.54 -6.23 -16.60
N GLN A 324 -7.36 -4.93 -16.38
CA GLN A 324 -7.48 -4.31 -15.05
C GLN A 324 -8.94 -4.15 -14.58
N GLY A 325 -9.94 -4.39 -15.43
CA GLY A 325 -11.37 -4.39 -15.07
C GLY A 325 -11.96 -3.03 -14.65
N ASN A 326 -11.11 -2.06 -14.33
CA ASN A 326 -11.44 -0.78 -13.70
C ASN A 326 -11.01 0.43 -14.54
N GLY A 327 -11.06 0.32 -15.88
CA GLY A 327 -10.66 1.39 -16.80
C GLY A 327 -11.18 2.76 -16.41
N GLY A 328 -10.32 3.77 -16.44
CA GLY A 328 -10.60 5.13 -16.03
C GLY A 328 -10.20 5.47 -14.58
N LEU A 329 -9.96 4.51 -13.70
CA LEU A 329 -9.49 4.73 -12.31
C LEU A 329 -7.97 4.96 -12.23
N GLY A 330 -7.20 4.43 -13.19
CA GLY A 330 -5.75 4.61 -13.24
C GLY A 330 -5.35 6.09 -13.34
N ILE A 331 -4.18 6.42 -12.79
CA ILE A 331 -3.56 7.74 -12.95
C ILE A 331 -2.64 7.83 -14.17
N VAL A 332 -2.44 6.69 -14.84
CA VAL A 332 -1.69 6.54 -16.08
C VAL A 332 -2.59 5.85 -17.10
N ASN A 333 -2.58 6.33 -18.34
CA ASN A 333 -3.35 5.76 -19.44
C ASN A 333 -2.78 4.40 -19.88
N GLU A 334 -3.51 3.70 -20.77
CA GLU A 334 -3.07 2.42 -21.34
C GLU A 334 -1.71 2.51 -22.04
N ASP A 335 -1.44 3.62 -22.72
CA ASP A 335 -0.16 3.91 -23.40
C ASP A 335 0.95 4.44 -22.50
N PHE A 336 0.77 4.35 -21.18
CA PHE A 336 1.65 4.88 -20.12
C PHE A 336 1.81 6.41 -20.12
N SER A 337 0.99 7.15 -20.85
CA SER A 337 0.96 8.60 -20.71
C SER A 337 0.33 9.01 -19.35
N PRO A 338 0.96 9.96 -18.61
CA PRO A 338 0.45 10.39 -17.32
C PRO A 338 -0.83 11.21 -17.44
N LYS A 339 -1.79 10.95 -16.57
CA LYS A 339 -3.00 11.78 -16.43
C LYS A 339 -2.73 13.00 -15.53
N PRO A 340 -3.61 14.01 -15.53
CA PRO A 340 -3.46 15.18 -14.65
C PRO A 340 -3.31 14.86 -13.17
N ALA A 341 -3.96 13.78 -12.67
CA ALA A 341 -3.80 13.30 -11.29
C ALA A 341 -2.39 12.80 -10.98
N TYR A 342 -1.73 12.09 -11.92
CA TYR A 342 -0.33 11.68 -11.79
C TYR A 342 0.57 12.91 -11.65
N LEU A 343 0.42 13.89 -12.53
CA LEU A 343 1.24 15.12 -12.52
C LEU A 343 1.06 15.90 -11.22
N PHE A 344 -0.16 15.97 -10.69
CA PHE A 344 -0.42 16.56 -9.38
C PHE A 344 0.33 15.80 -8.27
N LEU A 345 0.17 14.47 -8.17
CA LEU A 345 0.86 13.67 -7.17
C LEU A 345 2.38 13.82 -7.28
N GLN A 346 2.93 13.85 -8.49
CA GLN A 346 4.36 14.07 -8.70
C GLN A 346 4.84 15.39 -8.09
N THR A 347 4.06 16.48 -8.21
CA THR A 347 4.44 17.79 -7.64
C THR A 347 4.51 17.79 -6.12
N ILE A 348 3.68 16.99 -5.45
CA ILE A 348 3.65 16.93 -3.97
C ILE A 348 4.59 15.87 -3.40
N LEU A 349 4.88 14.81 -4.15
CA LEU A 349 5.78 13.73 -3.74
C LEU A 349 7.23 14.02 -4.11
N ARG A 350 7.44 14.82 -5.17
CA ARG A 350 8.74 15.27 -5.65
C ARG A 350 8.68 16.79 -5.93
N PRO A 351 8.65 17.63 -4.89
CA PRO A 351 8.61 19.07 -5.10
C PRO A 351 9.79 19.52 -5.96
N ALA A 352 9.51 20.41 -6.94
CA ALA A 352 10.50 20.89 -7.87
C ALA A 352 11.72 21.45 -7.12
N ARG A 353 12.92 21.17 -7.61
CA ARG A 353 14.16 21.79 -7.14
C ARG A 353 13.93 23.30 -7.10
N ALA A 354 14.12 23.93 -5.95
CA ALA A 354 14.30 25.36 -5.91
C ALA A 354 15.42 25.68 -6.91
N THR A 355 15.08 26.35 -8.00
CA THR A 355 16.07 26.82 -8.99
C THR A 355 17.12 27.60 -8.21
N ARG A 356 18.33 27.04 -8.07
CA ARG A 356 19.46 27.82 -7.60
C ARG A 356 19.56 29.00 -8.55
N SER A 357 19.24 30.18 -8.05
CA SER A 357 19.70 31.41 -8.70
C SER A 357 21.23 31.27 -8.81
N GLU A 358 21.74 31.07 -10.02
CA GLU A 358 23.17 31.15 -10.25
C GLU A 358 23.67 32.45 -9.62
N PRO A 359 24.74 32.41 -8.82
CA PRO A 359 25.31 33.64 -8.30
C PRO A 359 25.72 34.50 -9.53
N ARG A 360 25.13 35.70 -9.62
CA ARG A 360 25.46 36.67 -10.64
C ARG A 360 27.00 36.82 -10.63
N PRO A 361 27.68 36.68 -11.78
CA PRO A 361 29.11 36.88 -11.81
C PRO A 361 29.40 38.29 -11.28
N PRO A 362 30.50 38.52 -10.51
CA PRO A 362 30.85 39.82 -10.01
C PRO A 362 30.99 40.77 -11.18
N ALA A 363 30.38 41.95 -11.05
CA ALA A 363 30.51 43.03 -12.03
C ALA A 363 32.00 43.32 -12.24
N SER A 364 32.47 43.20 -13.49
CA SER A 364 33.80 43.65 -13.86
C SER A 364 33.90 45.14 -13.62
N THR A 365 34.65 45.51 -12.59
CA THR A 365 35.10 46.92 -12.42
C THR A 365 36.12 47.18 -13.53
N GLY A 366 35.71 47.97 -14.54
CA GLY A 366 36.60 48.63 -15.47
C GLY A 366 37.16 49.90 -14.90
#